data_b4bd2d071b91aff5b2f15ec1cf35655d
#
_entry.id   b4bd2d071b91aff5b2f15ec1cf35655d
#
_cell.length_a   1.000
_cell.length_b   1.000
_cell.length_c   1.000
_cell.angle_alpha   90.00
_cell.angle_beta   90.00
_cell.angle_gamma   90.00
#
_symmetry.space_group_name_H-M   'P 1'
#
loop_
_entity.id
_entity.type
_entity.pdbx_description
1 polymer ?
#
loop_
_entity_poly.entity_id
_entity_poly.type
_entity_poly.pdbx_seq_one_letter_code
_entity_poly.pdbx_strand_id
1 'polypeptide(L)'
;MLAGVLGTGIRVGANLLLIPLVLLKLSASELALWWVFVALGNFGNLADFGFGATIPRIYNYLFAGAEDFEAEGLREAKAGGQPNFGGISRVNATVKSLYLKISLAAIGLLAIGGTIFLIKPAAESGIPHKVWWLWAAFIVAIGYNLATSHWVLALQGLNRMRDLQLVYVLGGLSYVSCAALLLFCKMGLASMVIATFVRGFIMHGRCHQIYRHTVPEPEHPAKPERHIVRKLWPNAYKFGILSIGGYCLSNGSVLICSQLLGKEITASFGLTAQIGSFMMSFAGLWLVVKWPEIAILRTQGRLVEMAVLFARRLALVMLSFVGMGVVVLFAGNALLAWKGTHTHLLATPCLAFYLIYLTQAIFYVQFGTLAFTENVVPFFKISLFTGLGVMACSLILTPLLGLWGLLAAPLIVETIYSSWFTVRRGFQGQPLTPRQFVLAAIRGHI
;
A
#
# COMPACT_ATOMS: atom_id res chain seq x y z
N MET A 1 -16.17 -7.89 12.23
CA MET A 1 -15.51 -6.62 12.50
C MET A 1 -14.20 -6.80 13.29
N LEU A 2 -14.21 -7.40 14.49
CA LEU A 2 -13.00 -7.67 15.30
C LEU A 2 -11.91 -8.47 14.54
N ALA A 3 -12.27 -9.49 13.78
CA ALA A 3 -11.32 -10.30 13.01
C ALA A 3 -10.56 -9.52 11.93
N GLY A 4 -11.21 -8.52 11.30
CA GLY A 4 -10.56 -7.65 10.32
C GLY A 4 -9.57 -6.67 10.96
N VAL A 5 -9.90 -6.14 12.13
CA VAL A 5 -9.02 -5.24 12.91
C VAL A 5 -7.82 -6.00 13.45
N LEU A 6 -8.06 -7.17 14.04
CA LEU A 6 -6.99 -8.06 14.53
C LEU A 6 -6.09 -8.52 13.39
N GLY A 7 -6.67 -8.92 12.24
CA GLY A 7 -5.89 -9.33 11.07
C GLY A 7 -5.00 -8.21 10.52
N THR A 8 -5.52 -6.98 10.46
CA THR A 8 -4.72 -5.80 10.03
C THR A 8 -3.66 -5.44 11.07
N GLY A 9 -4.02 -5.44 12.35
CA GLY A 9 -3.10 -5.18 13.46
C GLY A 9 -1.97 -6.22 13.52
N ILE A 10 -2.26 -7.51 13.37
CA ILE A 10 -1.25 -8.58 13.33
C ILE A 10 -0.36 -8.43 12.10
N ARG A 11 -0.91 -8.12 10.93
CA ARG A 11 -0.13 -7.91 9.70
C ARG A 11 0.85 -6.74 9.83
N VAL A 12 0.41 -5.64 10.41
CA VAL A 12 1.26 -4.46 10.67
C VAL A 12 2.28 -4.77 11.76
N GLY A 13 1.85 -5.40 12.86
CA GLY A 13 2.69 -5.76 13.99
C GLY A 13 3.75 -6.82 13.68
N ALA A 14 3.44 -7.81 12.83
CA ALA A 14 4.39 -8.84 12.44
C ALA A 14 5.63 -8.25 11.73
N ASN A 15 5.43 -7.26 10.87
CA ASN A 15 6.55 -6.57 10.23
C ASN A 15 7.37 -5.73 11.22
N LEU A 16 6.74 -5.14 12.24
CA LEU A 16 7.44 -4.41 13.31
C LEU A 16 8.37 -5.31 14.11
N LEU A 17 7.95 -6.56 14.37
CA LEU A 17 8.79 -7.53 15.11
C LEU A 17 10.07 -7.90 14.35
N LEU A 18 10.05 -7.84 13.03
CA LEU A 18 11.23 -8.14 12.21
C LEU A 18 12.24 -7.00 12.18
N ILE A 19 11.82 -5.74 12.34
CA ILE A 19 12.69 -4.56 12.23
C ILE A 19 13.91 -4.65 13.18
N PRO A 20 13.76 -4.91 14.50
CA PRO A 20 14.93 -5.01 15.37
C PRO A 20 15.93 -6.07 14.93
N LEU A 21 15.46 -7.22 14.45
CA LEU A 21 16.33 -8.31 13.98
C LEU A 21 17.06 -7.92 12.69
N VAL A 22 16.35 -7.29 11.75
CA VAL A 22 16.94 -6.79 10.49
C VAL A 22 18.04 -5.76 10.79
N LEU A 23 17.78 -4.83 11.71
CA LEU A 23 18.75 -3.78 12.11
C LEU A 23 19.98 -4.33 12.83
N LEU A 24 19.85 -5.46 13.55
CA LEU A 24 20.95 -6.12 14.24
C LEU A 24 21.79 -7.01 13.33
N LYS A 25 21.20 -7.54 12.25
CA LYS A 25 21.82 -8.59 11.42
C LYS A 25 22.24 -8.11 10.03
N LEU A 26 21.62 -7.07 9.49
CA LEU A 26 22.00 -6.49 8.20
C LEU A 26 22.93 -5.30 8.40
N SER A 27 23.93 -5.19 7.53
CA SER A 27 24.73 -3.98 7.41
C SER A 27 23.89 -2.81 6.85
N ALA A 28 24.35 -1.57 7.07
CA ALA A 28 23.69 -0.39 6.51
C ALA A 28 23.57 -0.47 4.97
N SER A 29 24.60 -1.04 4.31
CA SER A 29 24.60 -1.25 2.86
C SER A 29 23.52 -2.24 2.40
N GLU A 30 23.39 -3.39 3.09
CA GLU A 30 22.36 -4.39 2.78
C GLU A 30 20.95 -3.84 3.05
N LEU A 31 20.80 -3.06 4.11
CA LEU A 31 19.54 -2.41 4.45
C LEU A 31 19.14 -1.36 3.42
N ALA A 32 20.10 -0.52 2.96
CA ALA A 32 19.86 0.43 1.88
C ALA A 32 19.41 -0.28 0.60
N LEU A 33 20.11 -1.35 0.20
CA LEU A 33 19.71 -2.18 -0.94
C LEU A 33 18.33 -2.78 -0.77
N TRP A 34 17.99 -3.25 0.43
CA TRP A 34 16.65 -3.79 0.70
C TRP A 34 15.56 -2.73 0.46
N TRP A 35 15.75 -1.50 0.93
CA TRP A 35 14.78 -0.44 0.69
C TRP A 35 14.65 -0.08 -0.79
N VAL A 36 15.76 -0.09 -1.54
CA VAL A 36 15.73 0.08 -2.99
C VAL A 36 15.00 -1.06 -3.67
N PHE A 37 15.25 -2.32 -3.28
CA PHE A 37 14.54 -3.50 -3.80
C PHE A 37 13.03 -3.37 -3.56
N VAL A 38 12.62 -3.01 -2.35
CA VAL A 38 11.20 -2.82 -1.99
C VAL A 38 10.58 -1.68 -2.82
N ALA A 39 11.27 -0.56 -2.95
CA ALA A 39 10.79 0.58 -3.73
C ALA A 39 10.63 0.21 -5.21
N LEU A 40 11.63 -0.45 -5.81
CA LEU A 40 11.52 -0.95 -7.18
C LEU A 40 10.46 -2.06 -7.32
N GLY A 41 10.35 -2.96 -6.34
CA GLY A 41 9.34 -4.02 -6.33
C GLY A 41 7.91 -3.47 -6.27
N ASN A 42 7.70 -2.37 -5.53
CA ASN A 42 6.41 -1.67 -5.51
C ASN A 42 6.05 -1.04 -6.87
N PHE A 43 7.03 -0.74 -7.72
CA PHE A 43 6.78 -0.40 -9.12
C PHE A 43 6.13 -1.54 -9.89
N GLY A 44 6.48 -2.80 -9.60
CA GLY A 44 5.78 -3.98 -10.13
C GLY A 44 4.29 -3.99 -9.80
N ASN A 45 3.91 -3.48 -8.61
CA ASN A 45 2.51 -3.36 -8.24
C ASN A 45 1.75 -2.26 -9.03
N LEU A 46 2.46 -1.26 -9.58
CA LEU A 46 1.85 -0.31 -10.53
C LEU A 46 1.41 -0.95 -11.83
N ALA A 47 2.05 -2.07 -12.23
CA ALA A 47 1.67 -2.81 -13.43
C ALA A 47 0.24 -3.38 -13.32
N ASP A 48 -0.32 -3.53 -12.10
CA ASP A 48 -1.74 -3.83 -11.87
C ASP A 48 -2.68 -2.78 -12.48
N PHE A 49 -2.21 -1.56 -12.64
CA PHE A 49 -2.86 -0.42 -13.28
C PHE A 49 -4.34 -0.25 -12.90
N GLY A 50 -4.66 -0.47 -11.61
CA GLY A 50 -6.00 -0.29 -11.04
C GLY A 50 -7.00 -1.42 -11.30
N PHE A 51 -6.61 -2.49 -11.96
CA PHE A 51 -7.45 -3.68 -12.12
C PHE A 51 -7.82 -4.30 -10.78
N GLY A 52 -6.90 -4.27 -9.80
CA GLY A 52 -7.14 -4.76 -8.45
C GLY A 52 -8.29 -4.10 -7.71
N ALA A 53 -8.62 -2.84 -8.03
CA ALA A 53 -9.76 -2.13 -7.46
C ALA A 53 -11.09 -2.44 -8.15
N THR A 54 -11.05 -2.90 -9.42
CA THR A 54 -12.25 -3.07 -10.25
C THR A 54 -12.71 -4.53 -10.33
N ILE A 55 -11.78 -5.47 -10.41
CA ILE A 55 -12.06 -6.90 -10.57
C ILE A 55 -12.90 -7.50 -9.43
N PRO A 56 -12.66 -7.23 -8.13
CA PRO A 56 -13.47 -7.80 -7.05
C PRO A 56 -14.96 -7.44 -7.17
N ARG A 57 -15.29 -6.28 -7.74
CA ARG A 57 -16.69 -5.86 -7.94
C ARG A 57 -17.42 -6.78 -8.92
N ILE A 58 -16.75 -7.21 -9.98
CA ILE A 58 -17.33 -8.13 -10.97
C ILE A 58 -17.61 -9.50 -10.35
N TYR A 59 -16.64 -10.05 -9.60
CA TYR A 59 -16.87 -11.28 -8.86
C TYR A 59 -18.07 -11.15 -7.90
N ASN A 60 -18.21 -10.00 -7.25
CA ASN A 60 -19.29 -9.75 -6.32
C ASN A 60 -20.67 -9.74 -7.03
N TYR A 61 -20.77 -9.10 -8.21
CA TYR A 61 -22.00 -9.10 -9.01
C TYR A 61 -22.40 -10.50 -9.48
N LEU A 62 -21.44 -11.26 -10.03
CA LEU A 62 -21.68 -12.62 -10.48
C LEU A 62 -22.02 -13.57 -9.32
N PHE A 63 -21.40 -13.38 -8.16
CA PHE A 63 -21.69 -14.14 -6.96
C PHE A 63 -23.07 -13.82 -6.36
N ALA A 64 -23.57 -12.58 -6.57
CA ALA A 64 -24.93 -12.17 -6.25
C ALA A 64 -25.99 -12.64 -7.28
N GLY A 65 -25.61 -13.40 -8.31
CA GLY A 65 -26.52 -13.97 -9.29
C GLY A 65 -26.74 -13.13 -10.55
N ALA A 66 -25.91 -12.10 -10.80
CA ALA A 66 -26.00 -11.35 -12.05
C ALA A 66 -25.60 -12.22 -13.26
N GLU A 67 -26.33 -12.12 -14.36
CA GLU A 67 -26.02 -12.85 -15.61
C GLU A 67 -24.81 -12.24 -16.34
N ASP A 68 -24.69 -10.89 -16.30
CA ASP A 68 -23.59 -10.12 -16.90
C ASP A 68 -23.34 -8.85 -16.05
N PHE A 69 -22.26 -8.13 -16.35
CA PHE A 69 -21.87 -6.90 -15.67
C PHE A 69 -21.58 -5.79 -16.69
N GLU A 70 -21.80 -4.55 -16.28
CA GLU A 70 -21.50 -3.36 -17.08
C GLU A 70 -20.22 -2.66 -16.62
N ALA A 71 -19.62 -1.87 -17.52
CA ALA A 71 -18.38 -1.13 -17.23
C ALA A 71 -18.62 -0.05 -16.15
N GLU A 72 -19.75 0.62 -16.18
CA GLU A 72 -20.16 1.66 -15.24
C GLU A 72 -21.67 1.47 -14.92
N GLY A 73 -22.04 1.69 -13.66
CA GLY A 73 -23.40 1.53 -13.18
C GLY A 73 -23.68 0.24 -12.43
N LEU A 74 -24.88 0.14 -11.88
CA LEU A 74 -25.40 -1.05 -11.19
C LEU A 74 -26.45 -1.68 -12.10
N ARG A 75 -26.22 -2.92 -12.53
CA ARG A 75 -27.32 -3.75 -13.02
C ARG A 75 -28.00 -4.37 -11.81
N GLU A 76 -29.31 -4.25 -11.72
CA GLU A 76 -30.08 -4.88 -10.65
C GLU A 76 -29.86 -6.41 -10.69
N ALA A 77 -29.24 -6.94 -9.66
CA ALA A 77 -29.23 -8.39 -9.44
C ALA A 77 -30.65 -8.79 -8.99
N LYS A 78 -31.20 -9.86 -9.57
CA LYS A 78 -32.47 -10.43 -9.10
C LYS A 78 -32.28 -10.83 -7.63
N ALA A 79 -33.05 -10.26 -6.73
CA ALA A 79 -33.01 -10.62 -5.31
C ALA A 79 -33.20 -12.13 -5.16
N GLY A 80 -32.23 -12.82 -4.54
CA GLY A 80 -32.26 -14.27 -4.32
C GLY A 80 -31.73 -15.13 -5.47
N GLY A 81 -31.02 -14.54 -6.45
CA GLY A 81 -30.37 -15.27 -7.54
C GLY A 81 -29.27 -16.23 -7.05
N GLN A 82 -29.16 -17.42 -7.67
CA GLN A 82 -28.05 -18.34 -7.41
C GLN A 82 -26.74 -17.78 -8.02
N PRO A 83 -25.57 -18.01 -7.39
CA PRO A 83 -24.29 -17.57 -7.91
C PRO A 83 -24.04 -18.07 -9.35
N ASN A 84 -23.62 -17.17 -10.23
CA ASN A 84 -23.27 -17.49 -11.60
C ASN A 84 -21.84 -18.05 -11.67
N PHE A 85 -21.66 -19.33 -11.30
CA PHE A 85 -20.33 -19.96 -11.28
C PHE A 85 -19.69 -20.07 -12.66
N GLY A 86 -20.48 -20.21 -13.75
CA GLY A 86 -19.99 -20.20 -15.11
C GLY A 86 -19.36 -18.86 -15.50
N GLY A 87 -20.04 -17.74 -15.13
CA GLY A 87 -19.50 -16.39 -15.28
C GLY A 87 -18.24 -16.17 -14.46
N ILE A 88 -18.25 -16.60 -13.19
CA ILE A 88 -17.09 -16.51 -12.28
C ILE A 88 -15.88 -17.24 -12.87
N SER A 89 -16.06 -18.45 -13.42
CA SER A 89 -14.97 -19.24 -14.03
C SER A 89 -14.40 -18.56 -15.26
N ARG A 90 -15.24 -17.96 -16.14
CA ARG A 90 -14.80 -17.20 -17.33
C ARG A 90 -14.02 -15.94 -16.94
N VAL A 91 -14.52 -15.19 -15.95
CA VAL A 91 -13.80 -14.02 -15.39
C VAL A 91 -12.46 -14.46 -14.83
N ASN A 92 -12.41 -15.54 -14.04
CA ASN A 92 -11.17 -16.04 -13.44
C ASN A 92 -10.13 -16.45 -14.49
N ALA A 93 -10.54 -17.15 -15.55
CA ALA A 93 -9.64 -17.51 -16.66
C ALA A 93 -9.08 -16.26 -17.36
N THR A 94 -9.92 -15.24 -17.56
CA THR A 94 -9.53 -13.96 -18.18
C THR A 94 -8.56 -13.18 -17.29
N VAL A 95 -8.89 -13.04 -16.00
CA VAL A 95 -8.06 -12.33 -15.03
C VAL A 95 -6.72 -13.02 -14.81
N LYS A 96 -6.69 -14.37 -14.73
CA LYS A 96 -5.45 -15.16 -14.69
C LYS A 96 -4.55 -14.86 -15.89
N SER A 97 -5.11 -14.88 -17.11
CA SER A 97 -4.36 -14.56 -18.33
C SER A 97 -3.87 -13.11 -18.34
N LEU A 98 -4.69 -12.16 -17.88
CA LEU A 98 -4.32 -10.76 -17.76
C LEU A 98 -3.15 -10.56 -16.78
N TYR A 99 -3.26 -11.12 -15.58
CA TYR A 99 -2.21 -10.99 -14.55
C TYR A 99 -0.91 -11.68 -14.91
N LEU A 100 -0.97 -12.77 -15.67
CA LEU A 100 0.26 -13.37 -16.23
C LEU A 100 0.97 -12.41 -17.20
N LYS A 101 0.23 -11.74 -18.08
CA LYS A 101 0.80 -10.74 -19.01
C LYS A 101 1.34 -9.52 -18.29
N ILE A 102 0.59 -9.02 -17.31
CA ILE A 102 1.01 -7.90 -16.45
C ILE A 102 2.29 -8.27 -15.67
N SER A 103 2.35 -9.48 -15.13
CA SER A 103 3.53 -10.00 -14.43
C SER A 103 4.75 -10.08 -15.35
N LEU A 104 4.61 -10.61 -16.55
CA LEU A 104 5.70 -10.67 -17.54
C LEU A 104 6.18 -9.28 -17.95
N ALA A 105 5.26 -8.34 -18.16
CA ALA A 105 5.60 -6.95 -18.44
C ALA A 105 6.34 -6.29 -17.26
N ALA A 106 5.88 -6.52 -16.02
CA ALA A 106 6.53 -6.02 -14.81
C ALA A 106 7.94 -6.61 -14.62
N ILE A 107 8.11 -7.91 -14.86
CA ILE A 107 9.42 -8.58 -14.85
C ILE A 107 10.34 -7.91 -15.88
N GLY A 108 9.88 -7.71 -17.12
CA GLY A 108 10.66 -7.04 -18.17
C GLY A 108 11.07 -5.61 -17.79
N LEU A 109 10.13 -4.81 -17.27
CA LEU A 109 10.41 -3.44 -16.83
C LEU A 109 11.41 -3.40 -15.67
N LEU A 110 11.26 -4.30 -14.69
CA LEU A 110 12.20 -4.38 -13.55
C LEU A 110 13.56 -4.94 -13.98
N ALA A 111 13.60 -5.92 -14.89
CA ALA A 111 14.85 -6.48 -15.40
C ALA A 111 15.66 -5.45 -16.19
N ILE A 112 15.02 -4.53 -16.91
CA ILE A 112 15.70 -3.49 -17.67
C ILE A 112 15.85 -2.23 -16.80
N GLY A 113 14.75 -1.55 -16.50
CA GLY A 113 14.77 -0.25 -15.80
C GLY A 113 15.27 -0.35 -14.37
N GLY A 114 14.81 -1.36 -13.61
CA GLY A 114 15.27 -1.59 -12.25
C GLY A 114 16.73 -1.98 -12.17
N THR A 115 17.24 -2.77 -13.12
CA THR A 115 18.66 -3.16 -13.19
C THR A 115 19.54 -1.95 -13.49
N ILE A 116 19.18 -1.11 -14.47
CA ILE A 116 19.91 0.14 -14.77
C ILE A 116 19.97 1.04 -13.53
N PHE A 117 18.81 1.18 -12.85
CA PHE A 117 18.75 1.98 -11.62
C PHE A 117 19.62 1.43 -10.50
N LEU A 118 19.76 0.10 -10.41
CA LEU A 118 20.49 -0.58 -9.33
C LEU A 118 22.01 -0.54 -9.52
N ILE A 119 22.54 -0.14 -10.68
CA ILE A 119 24.00 -0.14 -10.98
C ILE A 119 24.79 0.59 -9.90
N LYS A 120 24.40 1.83 -9.57
CA LYS A 120 25.11 2.64 -8.56
C LYS A 120 24.95 2.08 -7.15
N PRO A 121 23.74 1.81 -6.62
CA PRO A 121 23.59 1.20 -5.30
C PRO A 121 24.29 -0.15 -5.14
N ALA A 122 24.34 -0.96 -6.20
CA ALA A 122 25.04 -2.24 -6.18
C ALA A 122 26.57 -2.07 -6.09
N ALA A 123 27.14 -1.13 -6.84
CA ALA A 123 28.58 -0.83 -6.79
C ALA A 123 29.02 -0.35 -5.41
N GLU A 124 28.19 0.47 -4.74
CA GLU A 124 28.46 1.00 -3.40
C GLU A 124 28.21 -0.01 -2.28
N SER A 125 27.60 -1.16 -2.57
CA SER A 125 27.15 -2.13 -1.53
C SER A 125 28.27 -2.93 -0.86
N GLY A 126 29.41 -3.07 -1.52
CA GLY A 126 30.50 -3.98 -1.09
C GLY A 126 30.29 -5.46 -1.45
N ILE A 127 29.11 -5.83 -2.01
CA ILE A 127 28.76 -7.20 -2.43
C ILE A 127 28.19 -7.25 -3.87
N PRO A 128 28.80 -6.57 -4.87
CA PRO A 128 28.18 -6.34 -6.17
C PRO A 128 27.74 -7.62 -6.89
N HIS A 129 28.56 -8.69 -6.86
CA HIS A 129 28.21 -9.95 -7.52
C HIS A 129 26.99 -10.64 -6.91
N LYS A 130 26.83 -10.61 -5.56
CA LYS A 130 25.66 -11.19 -4.89
C LYS A 130 24.39 -10.40 -5.16
N VAL A 131 24.49 -9.08 -5.28
CA VAL A 131 23.32 -8.19 -5.51
C VAL A 131 22.57 -8.58 -6.78
N TRP A 132 23.26 -8.91 -7.87
CA TRP A 132 22.62 -9.26 -9.16
C TRP A 132 21.80 -10.55 -9.08
N TRP A 133 22.31 -11.57 -8.41
CA TRP A 133 21.55 -12.82 -8.20
C TRP A 133 20.35 -12.61 -7.29
N LEU A 134 20.52 -11.82 -6.22
CA LEU A 134 19.45 -11.49 -5.31
C LEU A 134 18.37 -10.63 -6.00
N TRP A 135 18.81 -9.70 -6.84
CA TRP A 135 17.90 -8.88 -7.65
C TRP A 135 17.11 -9.73 -8.64
N ALA A 136 17.75 -10.62 -9.37
CA ALA A 136 17.07 -11.53 -10.28
C ALA A 136 16.06 -12.41 -9.54
N ALA A 137 16.43 -12.99 -8.41
CA ALA A 137 15.52 -13.76 -7.56
C ALA A 137 14.34 -12.90 -7.06
N PHE A 138 14.61 -11.66 -6.66
CA PHE A 138 13.56 -10.73 -6.19
C PHE A 138 12.56 -10.36 -7.29
N ILE A 139 13.03 -10.07 -8.51
CA ILE A 139 12.16 -9.84 -9.68
C ILE A 139 11.23 -11.03 -9.92
N VAL A 140 11.78 -12.27 -9.87
CA VAL A 140 10.98 -13.49 -10.02
C VAL A 140 9.94 -13.61 -8.91
N ALA A 141 10.32 -13.31 -7.65
CA ALA A 141 9.40 -13.32 -6.52
C ALA A 141 8.26 -12.29 -6.69
N ILE A 142 8.56 -11.07 -7.12
CA ILE A 142 7.55 -10.03 -7.40
C ILE A 142 6.65 -10.45 -8.56
N GLY A 143 7.23 -10.95 -9.64
CA GLY A 143 6.47 -11.47 -10.78
C GLY A 143 5.53 -12.61 -10.40
N TYR A 144 6.02 -13.57 -9.61
CA TYR A 144 5.20 -14.67 -9.09
C TYR A 144 4.03 -14.17 -8.23
N ASN A 145 4.31 -13.25 -7.29
CA ASN A 145 3.28 -12.65 -6.44
C ASN A 145 2.22 -11.93 -7.28
N LEU A 146 2.63 -11.18 -8.29
CA LEU A 146 1.73 -10.46 -9.18
C LEU A 146 0.90 -11.42 -10.04
N ALA A 147 1.52 -12.43 -10.67
CA ALA A 147 0.82 -13.42 -11.47
C ALA A 147 -0.26 -14.18 -10.67
N THR A 148 -0.03 -14.41 -9.38
CA THR A 148 -0.92 -15.17 -8.51
C THR A 148 -1.94 -14.31 -7.75
N SER A 149 -1.85 -12.97 -7.83
CA SER A 149 -2.75 -12.05 -7.12
C SER A 149 -4.20 -12.13 -7.58
N HIS A 150 -4.49 -12.69 -8.78
CA HIS A 150 -5.85 -12.94 -9.24
C HIS A 150 -6.69 -13.79 -8.26
N TRP A 151 -6.08 -14.71 -7.50
CA TRP A 151 -6.77 -15.46 -6.46
C TRP A 151 -7.22 -14.60 -5.29
N VAL A 152 -6.38 -13.63 -4.90
CA VAL A 152 -6.72 -12.65 -3.85
C VAL A 152 -7.93 -11.83 -4.28
N LEU A 153 -7.95 -11.35 -5.51
CA LEU A 153 -9.07 -10.56 -6.05
C LEU A 153 -10.36 -11.36 -6.16
N ALA A 154 -10.25 -12.64 -6.57
CA ALA A 154 -11.39 -13.54 -6.59
C ALA A 154 -12.00 -13.71 -5.18
N LEU A 155 -11.19 -13.99 -4.15
CA LEU A 155 -11.68 -14.15 -2.78
C LEU A 155 -12.29 -12.86 -2.21
N GLN A 156 -11.77 -11.69 -2.57
CA GLN A 156 -12.36 -10.40 -2.20
C GLN A 156 -13.78 -10.27 -2.76
N GLY A 157 -13.98 -10.58 -4.05
CA GLY A 157 -15.26 -10.48 -4.70
C GLY A 157 -16.25 -11.60 -4.35
N LEU A 158 -15.76 -12.78 -3.95
CA LEU A 158 -16.58 -13.91 -3.47
C LEU A 158 -17.01 -13.79 -2.00
N ASN A 159 -16.85 -12.61 -1.39
CA ASN A 159 -17.18 -12.32 0.01
C ASN A 159 -16.44 -13.21 1.04
N ARG A 160 -15.24 -13.72 0.68
CA ARG A 160 -14.37 -14.53 1.53
C ARG A 160 -13.34 -13.69 2.31
N MET A 161 -13.76 -12.48 2.75
CA MET A 161 -12.84 -11.53 3.42
C MET A 161 -12.23 -12.08 4.71
N ARG A 162 -12.99 -12.90 5.49
CA ARG A 162 -12.46 -13.53 6.71
C ARG A 162 -11.31 -14.49 6.38
N ASP A 163 -11.51 -15.34 5.40
CA ASP A 163 -10.50 -16.31 4.96
C ASP A 163 -9.28 -15.61 4.39
N LEU A 164 -9.50 -14.56 3.60
CA LEU A 164 -8.42 -13.75 3.06
C LEU A 164 -7.59 -13.05 4.15
N GLN A 165 -8.21 -12.53 5.21
CA GLN A 165 -7.47 -11.96 6.35
C GLN A 165 -6.61 -13.02 7.04
N LEU A 166 -7.09 -14.26 7.20
CA LEU A 166 -6.29 -15.37 7.73
C LEU A 166 -5.12 -15.71 6.82
N VAL A 167 -5.29 -15.68 5.49
CA VAL A 167 -4.21 -15.88 4.52
C VAL A 167 -3.16 -14.78 4.65
N TYR A 168 -3.56 -13.52 4.82
CA TYR A 168 -2.61 -12.41 5.04
C TYR A 168 -1.82 -12.58 6.35
N VAL A 169 -2.47 -13.04 7.42
CA VAL A 169 -1.79 -13.32 8.70
C VAL A 169 -0.79 -14.46 8.52
N LEU A 170 -1.19 -15.57 7.89
CA LEU A 170 -0.30 -16.70 7.62
C LEU A 170 0.88 -16.31 6.73
N GLY A 171 0.63 -15.54 5.67
CA GLY A 171 1.67 -15.02 4.79
C GLY A 171 2.62 -14.06 5.52
N GLY A 172 2.10 -13.20 6.40
CA GLY A 172 2.92 -12.31 7.23
C GLY A 172 3.78 -13.09 8.23
N LEU A 173 3.20 -14.04 8.94
CA LEU A 173 3.94 -14.88 9.89
C LEU A 173 5.01 -15.74 9.20
N SER A 174 4.68 -16.34 8.05
CA SER A 174 5.66 -17.12 7.28
C SER A 174 6.83 -16.26 6.79
N TYR A 175 6.56 -15.02 6.36
CA TYR A 175 7.59 -14.05 5.98
C TYR A 175 8.52 -13.75 7.16
N VAL A 176 7.95 -13.37 8.31
CA VAL A 176 8.72 -13.01 9.51
C VAL A 176 9.53 -14.20 10.02
N SER A 177 8.93 -15.39 10.14
CA SER A 177 9.59 -16.59 10.62
C SER A 177 10.73 -17.03 9.69
N CYS A 178 10.47 -17.05 8.36
CA CYS A 178 11.47 -17.40 7.37
C CYS A 178 12.63 -16.39 7.37
N ALA A 179 12.33 -15.08 7.33
CA ALA A 179 13.34 -14.03 7.37
C ALA A 179 14.18 -14.13 8.66
N ALA A 180 13.53 -14.31 9.82
CA ALA A 180 14.24 -14.44 11.10
C ALA A 180 15.18 -15.65 11.11
N LEU A 181 14.69 -16.83 10.73
CA LEU A 181 15.52 -18.05 10.67
C LEU A 181 16.74 -17.85 9.77
N LEU A 182 16.55 -17.32 8.57
CA LEU A 182 17.64 -17.13 7.62
C LEU A 182 18.61 -16.01 8.04
N LEU A 183 18.13 -14.97 8.75
CA LEU A 183 19.00 -13.96 9.37
C LEU A 183 19.87 -14.55 10.50
N PHE A 184 19.35 -15.48 11.30
CA PHE A 184 20.15 -16.23 12.27
C PHE A 184 21.19 -17.11 11.59
N CYS A 185 20.87 -17.68 10.42
CA CYS A 185 21.82 -18.41 9.56
C CYS A 185 22.82 -17.48 8.83
N LYS A 186 22.85 -16.19 9.13
CA LYS A 186 23.77 -15.18 8.55
C LYS A 186 23.66 -15.04 7.01
N MET A 187 22.49 -15.27 6.44
CA MET A 187 22.28 -15.16 5.00
C MET A 187 22.15 -13.71 4.50
N GLY A 188 22.14 -12.72 5.41
CA GLY A 188 22.09 -11.30 5.05
C GLY A 188 20.86 -10.94 4.24
N LEU A 189 21.03 -10.12 3.19
CA LEU A 189 19.95 -9.67 2.30
C LEU A 189 19.16 -10.82 1.63
N ALA A 190 19.79 -11.97 1.40
CA ALA A 190 19.13 -13.15 0.83
C ALA A 190 17.92 -13.62 1.68
N SER A 191 18.00 -13.44 3.00
CA SER A 191 16.92 -13.79 3.94
C SER A 191 15.60 -13.10 3.57
N MET A 192 15.67 -11.84 3.21
CA MET A 192 14.50 -11.02 2.87
C MET A 192 13.89 -11.42 1.51
N VAL A 193 14.76 -11.73 0.54
CA VAL A 193 14.35 -12.15 -0.80
C VAL A 193 13.65 -13.51 -0.74
N ILE A 194 14.26 -14.49 -0.05
CA ILE A 194 13.68 -15.83 0.11
C ILE A 194 12.35 -15.77 0.89
N ALA A 195 12.31 -15.00 1.97
CA ALA A 195 11.08 -14.82 2.74
C ALA A 195 9.94 -14.22 1.90
N THR A 196 10.25 -13.31 0.97
CA THR A 196 9.27 -12.75 0.04
C THR A 196 8.68 -13.85 -0.87
N PHE A 197 9.51 -14.77 -1.32
CA PHE A 197 9.09 -15.91 -2.14
C PHE A 197 8.20 -16.88 -1.34
N VAL A 198 8.64 -17.25 -0.14
CA VAL A 198 7.91 -18.16 0.77
C VAL A 198 6.53 -17.59 1.10
N ARG A 199 6.46 -16.30 1.43
CA ARG A 199 5.18 -15.60 1.63
C ARG A 199 4.25 -15.75 0.44
N GLY A 200 4.74 -15.45 -0.76
CA GLY A 200 3.97 -15.53 -2.00
C GLY A 200 3.45 -16.95 -2.26
N PHE A 201 4.29 -17.95 -2.06
CA PHE A 201 3.94 -19.35 -2.25
C PHE A 201 2.83 -19.81 -1.30
N ILE A 202 2.94 -19.48 -0.01
CA ILE A 202 1.93 -19.82 0.99
C ILE A 202 0.62 -19.09 0.72
N MET A 203 0.67 -17.79 0.40
CA MET A 203 -0.52 -17.02 0.06
C MET A 203 -1.23 -17.58 -1.18
N HIS A 204 -0.47 -17.88 -2.24
CA HIS A 204 -1.02 -18.50 -3.45
C HIS A 204 -1.69 -19.83 -3.16
N GLY A 205 -1.01 -20.76 -2.51
CA GLY A 205 -1.53 -22.09 -2.22
C GLY A 205 -2.84 -22.03 -1.41
N ARG A 206 -2.88 -21.20 -0.36
CA ARG A 206 -4.08 -21.04 0.47
C ARG A 206 -5.22 -20.33 -0.26
N CYS A 207 -4.96 -19.26 -1.01
CA CYS A 207 -6.00 -18.60 -1.79
C CYS A 207 -6.58 -19.53 -2.86
N HIS A 208 -5.75 -20.27 -3.57
CA HIS A 208 -6.17 -21.26 -4.57
C HIS A 208 -7.03 -22.36 -3.93
N GLN A 209 -6.60 -22.92 -2.78
CA GLN A 209 -7.37 -23.93 -2.06
C GLN A 209 -8.77 -23.42 -1.67
N ILE A 210 -8.87 -22.21 -1.08
CA ILE A 210 -10.14 -21.61 -0.69
C ILE A 210 -11.03 -21.36 -1.91
N TYR A 211 -10.46 -20.90 -3.01
CA TYR A 211 -11.20 -20.68 -4.25
C TYR A 211 -11.81 -21.98 -4.77
N ARG A 212 -11.04 -23.07 -4.85
CA ARG A 212 -11.55 -24.40 -5.28
C ARG A 212 -12.66 -24.97 -4.41
N HIS A 213 -12.64 -24.67 -3.10
CA HIS A 213 -13.73 -25.07 -2.21
C HIS A 213 -14.99 -24.17 -2.33
N THR A 214 -14.85 -22.98 -2.91
CA THR A 214 -15.96 -22.00 -3.01
C THR A 214 -16.63 -22.04 -4.37
N VAL A 215 -15.85 -22.25 -5.44
CA VAL A 215 -16.34 -22.28 -6.82
C VAL A 215 -16.19 -23.69 -7.38
N PRO A 216 -17.28 -24.33 -7.78
CA PRO A 216 -17.25 -25.66 -8.41
C PRO A 216 -16.37 -25.67 -9.65
N GLU A 217 -15.69 -26.77 -9.92
CA GLU A 217 -14.94 -26.91 -11.19
C GLU A 217 -15.93 -26.88 -12.36
N PRO A 218 -15.66 -26.04 -13.37
CA PRO A 218 -16.51 -25.98 -14.55
C PRO A 218 -16.37 -27.28 -15.37
N GLU A 219 -17.46 -27.79 -15.93
CA GLU A 219 -17.46 -28.99 -16.80
C GLU A 219 -16.51 -28.86 -17.99
N HIS A 220 -16.34 -27.64 -18.47
CA HIS A 220 -15.36 -27.31 -19.53
C HIS A 220 -14.43 -26.20 -19.10
N PRO A 221 -13.11 -26.27 -19.42
CA PRO A 221 -12.16 -25.22 -19.08
C PRO A 221 -12.56 -23.89 -19.71
N ALA A 222 -12.82 -22.90 -18.85
CA ALA A 222 -13.20 -21.57 -19.30
C ALA A 222 -12.05 -20.90 -20.07
N LYS A 223 -12.37 -20.31 -21.23
CA LYS A 223 -11.40 -19.58 -22.05
C LYS A 223 -11.36 -18.11 -21.67
N PRO A 224 -10.18 -17.45 -21.78
CA PRO A 224 -10.08 -16.00 -21.56
C PRO A 224 -10.86 -15.22 -22.60
N GLU A 225 -11.62 -14.20 -22.17
CA GLU A 225 -12.47 -13.37 -23.01
C GLU A 225 -12.00 -11.92 -23.03
N ARG A 226 -11.59 -11.41 -24.20
CA ARG A 226 -11.08 -10.04 -24.35
C ARG A 226 -12.10 -8.95 -24.01
N HIS A 227 -13.39 -9.21 -24.22
CA HIS A 227 -14.43 -8.23 -23.95
C HIS A 227 -14.54 -7.88 -22.45
N ILE A 228 -14.23 -8.84 -21.55
CA ILE A 228 -14.20 -8.62 -20.10
C ILE A 228 -13.14 -7.57 -19.76
N VAL A 229 -11.93 -7.66 -20.32
CA VAL A 229 -10.86 -6.68 -20.11
C VAL A 229 -11.27 -5.30 -20.62
N ARG A 230 -11.94 -5.24 -21.78
CA ARG A 230 -12.43 -3.98 -22.35
C ARG A 230 -13.49 -3.31 -21.48
N LYS A 231 -14.38 -4.07 -20.85
CA LYS A 231 -15.36 -3.57 -19.88
C LYS A 231 -14.71 -3.03 -18.58
N LEU A 232 -13.57 -3.59 -18.17
CA LEU A 232 -12.84 -3.16 -16.96
C LEU A 232 -12.06 -1.85 -17.14
N TRP A 233 -11.55 -1.60 -18.35
CA TRP A 233 -10.60 -0.53 -18.65
C TRP A 233 -11.06 0.87 -18.22
N PRO A 234 -12.34 1.32 -18.44
CA PRO A 234 -12.78 2.68 -18.11
C PRO A 234 -12.62 3.08 -16.64
N ASN A 235 -12.69 2.11 -15.74
CA ASN A 235 -12.46 2.34 -14.31
C ASN A 235 -11.00 2.06 -13.92
N ALA A 236 -10.39 1.01 -14.47
CA ALA A 236 -9.03 0.63 -14.15
C ALA A 236 -8.02 1.76 -14.42
N TYR A 237 -8.10 2.46 -15.56
CA TYR A 237 -7.13 3.51 -15.87
C TYR A 237 -7.16 4.68 -14.87
N LYS A 238 -8.33 5.02 -14.30
CA LYS A 238 -8.46 6.09 -13.28
C LYS A 238 -7.71 5.71 -12.00
N PHE A 239 -7.88 4.47 -11.56
CA PHE A 239 -7.14 3.94 -10.40
C PHE A 239 -5.66 3.73 -10.70
N GLY A 240 -5.30 3.36 -11.95
CA GLY A 240 -3.92 3.24 -12.39
C GLY A 240 -3.17 4.57 -12.30
N ILE A 241 -3.77 5.65 -12.80
CA ILE A 241 -3.21 7.01 -12.69
C ILE A 241 -3.06 7.43 -11.23
N LEU A 242 -4.07 7.16 -10.38
CA LEU A 242 -4.01 7.42 -8.94
C LEU A 242 -2.83 6.68 -8.29
N SER A 243 -2.62 5.41 -8.67
CA SER A 243 -1.54 4.57 -8.14
C SER A 243 -0.15 5.07 -8.54
N ILE A 244 0.02 5.60 -9.77
CA ILE A 244 1.28 6.21 -10.21
C ILE A 244 1.64 7.40 -9.31
N GLY A 245 0.69 8.32 -9.09
CA GLY A 245 0.90 9.45 -8.18
C GLY A 245 1.27 9.00 -6.76
N GLY A 246 0.52 8.03 -6.21
CA GLY A 246 0.80 7.45 -4.90
C GLY A 246 2.18 6.79 -4.81
N TYR A 247 2.61 6.08 -5.86
CA TYR A 247 3.95 5.49 -5.92
C TYR A 247 5.06 6.55 -5.89
N CYS A 248 4.93 7.60 -6.69
CA CYS A 248 5.89 8.70 -6.69
C CYS A 248 6.04 9.33 -5.31
N LEU A 249 4.93 9.51 -4.58
CA LEU A 249 4.92 10.04 -3.23
C LEU A 249 5.58 9.10 -2.21
N SER A 250 5.27 7.81 -2.26
CA SER A 250 5.69 6.86 -1.22
C SER A 250 7.07 6.23 -1.46
N ASN A 251 7.45 5.98 -2.71
CA ASN A 251 8.68 5.25 -3.05
C ASN A 251 9.71 6.11 -3.77
N GLY A 252 9.28 7.19 -4.45
CA GLY A 252 10.14 8.06 -5.23
C GLY A 252 11.27 8.66 -4.40
N SER A 253 10.97 9.11 -3.19
CA SER A 253 11.98 9.70 -2.30
C SER A 253 13.08 8.72 -1.88
N VAL A 254 12.76 7.43 -1.67
CA VAL A 254 13.76 6.38 -1.37
C VAL A 254 14.68 6.18 -2.57
N LEU A 255 14.11 6.16 -3.77
CA LEU A 255 14.88 6.01 -5.00
C LEU A 255 15.82 7.19 -5.24
N ILE A 256 15.33 8.43 -5.11
CA ILE A 256 16.14 9.65 -5.24
C ILE A 256 17.25 9.68 -4.17
N CYS A 257 16.90 9.33 -2.92
CA CYS A 257 17.87 9.24 -1.82
C CYS A 257 19.02 8.30 -2.16
N SER A 258 18.73 7.11 -2.69
CA SER A 258 19.74 6.11 -3.04
C SER A 258 20.69 6.53 -4.16
N GLN A 259 20.23 7.41 -5.08
CA GLN A 259 21.03 7.90 -6.18
C GLN A 259 21.89 9.12 -5.81
N LEU A 260 21.38 9.99 -4.93
CA LEU A 260 21.99 11.29 -4.67
C LEU A 260 22.67 11.41 -3.31
N LEU A 261 22.22 10.68 -2.28
CA LEU A 261 22.67 10.87 -0.89
C LEU A 261 23.49 9.69 -0.32
N GLY A 262 23.63 8.61 -1.10
CA GLY A 262 24.42 7.45 -0.73
C GLY A 262 23.74 6.48 0.23
N LYS A 263 24.44 5.36 0.51
CA LYS A 263 23.86 4.18 1.19
C LYS A 263 23.47 4.41 2.64
N GLU A 264 24.27 5.16 3.40
CA GLU A 264 24.03 5.37 4.83
C GLU A 264 22.77 6.21 5.08
N ILE A 265 22.62 7.31 4.33
CA ILE A 265 21.44 8.15 4.42
C ILE A 265 20.22 7.39 3.89
N THR A 266 20.38 6.59 2.83
CA THR A 266 19.29 5.76 2.29
C THR A 266 18.81 4.71 3.30
N ALA A 267 19.73 4.07 4.04
CA ALA A 267 19.36 3.12 5.08
C ALA A 267 18.56 3.80 6.21
N SER A 268 19.04 4.95 6.69
CA SER A 268 18.37 5.73 7.75
C SER A 268 17.03 6.31 7.29
N PHE A 269 16.96 6.85 6.07
CA PHE A 269 15.74 7.40 5.50
C PHE A 269 14.69 6.30 5.26
N GLY A 270 15.08 5.17 4.67
CA GLY A 270 14.18 4.05 4.43
C GLY A 270 13.62 3.44 5.71
N LEU A 271 14.46 3.31 6.76
CA LEU A 271 14.02 2.91 8.10
C LEU A 271 13.01 3.90 8.68
N THR A 272 13.32 5.20 8.61
CA THR A 272 12.43 6.27 9.10
C THR A 272 11.10 6.27 8.35
N ALA A 273 11.14 6.12 7.02
CA ALA A 273 9.94 6.03 6.17
C ALA A 273 9.10 4.80 6.50
N GLN A 274 9.74 3.65 6.76
CA GLN A 274 9.05 2.43 7.17
C GLN A 274 8.32 2.60 8.52
N ILE A 275 8.98 3.19 9.52
CA ILE A 275 8.37 3.49 10.82
C ILE A 275 7.23 4.49 10.66
N GLY A 276 7.42 5.55 9.86
CA GLY A 276 6.37 6.51 9.53
C GLY A 276 5.14 5.84 8.90
N SER A 277 5.34 4.91 7.98
CA SER A 277 4.26 4.15 7.34
C SER A 277 3.50 3.27 8.35
N PHE A 278 4.19 2.68 9.33
CA PHE A 278 3.54 1.95 10.42
C PHE A 278 2.72 2.86 11.32
N MET A 279 3.27 4.02 11.68
CA MET A 279 2.55 4.99 12.48
C MET A 279 1.28 5.48 11.79
N MET A 280 1.35 5.78 10.48
CA MET A 280 0.19 6.16 9.67
C MET A 280 -0.86 5.04 9.62
N SER A 281 -0.41 3.79 9.40
CA SER A 281 -1.29 2.62 9.33
C SER A 281 -1.98 2.36 10.67
N PHE A 282 -1.24 2.44 11.77
CA PHE A 282 -1.76 2.20 13.12
C PHE A 282 -2.75 3.28 13.53
N ALA A 283 -2.36 4.56 13.39
CA ALA A 283 -3.25 5.68 13.69
C ALA A 283 -4.52 5.65 12.81
N GLY A 284 -4.39 5.31 11.53
CA GLY A 284 -5.50 5.17 10.59
C GLY A 284 -6.56 4.14 11.00
N LEU A 285 -6.24 3.17 11.86
CA LEU A 285 -7.19 2.14 12.32
C LEU A 285 -8.45 2.74 12.95
N TRP A 286 -8.35 3.88 13.63
CA TRP A 286 -9.50 4.56 14.24
C TRP A 286 -10.61 4.91 13.22
N LEU A 287 -10.23 5.24 11.99
CA LEU A 287 -11.17 5.51 10.89
C LEU A 287 -11.48 4.27 10.08
N VAL A 288 -10.49 3.41 9.80
CA VAL A 288 -10.67 2.19 8.99
C VAL A 288 -11.83 1.34 9.51
N VAL A 289 -11.95 1.19 10.84
CA VAL A 289 -13.04 0.44 11.48
C VAL A 289 -14.39 1.08 11.27
N LYS A 290 -14.44 2.40 11.08
CA LYS A 290 -15.67 3.20 11.01
C LYS A 290 -16.09 3.58 9.59
N TRP A 291 -15.26 3.32 8.57
CA TRP A 291 -15.63 3.60 7.18
C TRP A 291 -16.96 2.99 6.74
N PRO A 292 -17.31 1.72 7.09
CA PRO A 292 -18.61 1.16 6.73
C PRO A 292 -19.78 1.94 7.35
N GLU A 293 -19.65 2.35 8.62
CA GLU A 293 -20.67 3.12 9.32
C GLU A 293 -20.81 4.51 8.72
N ILE A 294 -19.70 5.19 8.41
CA ILE A 294 -19.66 6.48 7.72
C ILE A 294 -20.36 6.39 6.35
N ALA A 295 -20.09 5.33 5.58
CA ALA A 295 -20.74 5.12 4.29
C ALA A 295 -22.25 4.88 4.43
N ILE A 296 -22.71 4.12 5.43
CA ILE A 296 -24.13 3.89 5.73
C ILE A 296 -24.82 5.21 6.11
N LEU A 297 -24.24 5.98 7.02
CA LEU A 297 -24.81 7.28 7.42
C LEU A 297 -24.94 8.23 6.23
N ARG A 298 -23.98 8.21 5.31
CA ARG A 298 -24.03 9.00 4.07
C ARG A 298 -25.19 8.56 3.17
N THR A 299 -25.35 7.25 2.94
CA THR A 299 -26.45 6.73 2.10
C THR A 299 -27.84 6.97 2.69
N GLN A 300 -27.92 7.04 4.02
CA GLN A 300 -29.14 7.38 4.75
C GLN A 300 -29.46 8.90 4.79
N GLY A 301 -28.57 9.75 4.24
CA GLY A 301 -28.71 11.21 4.31
C GLY A 301 -28.42 11.83 5.69
N ARG A 302 -27.93 11.03 6.66
CA ARG A 302 -27.60 11.48 8.02
C ARG A 302 -26.22 12.15 8.07
N LEU A 303 -26.05 13.21 7.26
CA LEU A 303 -24.76 13.85 7.01
C LEU A 303 -24.14 14.50 8.24
N VAL A 304 -24.96 15.04 9.16
CA VAL A 304 -24.47 15.66 10.41
C VAL A 304 -23.83 14.60 11.31
N GLU A 305 -24.47 13.48 11.53
CA GLU A 305 -23.95 12.40 12.35
C GLU A 305 -22.69 11.78 11.73
N MET A 306 -22.70 11.60 10.39
CA MET A 306 -21.52 11.19 9.65
C MET A 306 -20.34 12.14 9.90
N ALA A 307 -20.56 13.46 9.81
CA ALA A 307 -19.51 14.45 9.97
C ALA A 307 -18.99 14.52 11.42
N VAL A 308 -19.85 14.39 12.42
CA VAL A 308 -19.48 14.31 13.85
C VAL A 308 -18.65 13.04 14.12
N LEU A 309 -19.11 11.90 13.60
CA LEU A 309 -18.36 10.63 13.74
C LEU A 309 -16.98 10.72 13.09
N PHE A 310 -16.89 11.28 11.89
CA PHE A 310 -15.65 11.47 11.17
C PHE A 310 -14.71 12.42 11.95
N ALA A 311 -15.20 13.57 12.42
CA ALA A 311 -14.42 14.54 13.18
C ALA A 311 -13.79 13.93 14.44
N ARG A 312 -14.59 13.21 15.24
CA ARG A 312 -14.10 12.52 16.46
C ARG A 312 -13.04 11.47 16.15
N ARG A 313 -13.24 10.66 15.11
CA ARG A 313 -12.29 9.62 14.72
C ARG A 313 -11.01 10.22 14.14
N LEU A 314 -11.12 11.30 13.37
CA LEU A 314 -9.96 12.03 12.87
C LEU A 314 -9.13 12.62 14.03
N ALA A 315 -9.76 13.17 15.07
CA ALA A 315 -9.05 13.64 16.25
C ALA A 315 -8.26 12.51 16.93
N LEU A 316 -8.83 11.31 17.06
CA LEU A 316 -8.11 10.13 17.58
C LEU A 316 -6.95 9.69 16.68
N VAL A 317 -7.11 9.74 15.35
CA VAL A 317 -6.03 9.50 14.39
C VAL A 317 -4.88 10.46 14.64
N MET A 318 -5.18 11.76 14.70
CA MET A 318 -4.17 12.81 14.88
C MET A 318 -3.47 12.69 16.24
N LEU A 319 -4.23 12.49 17.32
CA LEU A 319 -3.69 12.35 18.67
C LEU A 319 -2.77 11.12 18.78
N SER A 320 -3.20 9.98 18.25
CA SER A 320 -2.38 8.75 18.25
C SER A 320 -1.13 8.92 17.39
N PHE A 321 -1.24 9.56 16.22
CA PHE A 321 -0.09 9.76 15.32
C PHE A 321 0.94 10.70 15.96
N VAL A 322 0.49 11.85 16.49
CA VAL A 322 1.37 12.81 17.16
C VAL A 322 1.99 12.20 18.43
N GLY A 323 1.21 11.46 19.23
CA GLY A 323 1.72 10.77 20.42
C GLY A 323 2.82 9.76 20.06
N MET A 324 2.62 8.92 19.05
CA MET A 324 3.66 8.02 18.54
C MET A 324 4.85 8.79 17.96
N GLY A 325 4.62 9.92 17.28
CA GLY A 325 5.66 10.79 16.73
C GLY A 325 6.57 11.34 17.81
N VAL A 326 6.01 11.81 18.92
CA VAL A 326 6.76 12.28 20.10
C VAL A 326 7.63 11.15 20.67
N VAL A 327 7.07 9.95 20.83
CA VAL A 327 7.85 8.79 21.32
C VAL A 327 8.99 8.45 20.37
N VAL A 328 8.74 8.40 19.06
CA VAL A 328 9.78 8.09 18.07
C VAL A 328 10.85 9.18 18.02
N LEU A 329 10.47 10.46 18.15
CA LEU A 329 11.39 11.59 18.11
C LEU A 329 12.38 11.56 19.29
N PHE A 330 11.90 11.31 20.51
CA PHE A 330 12.74 11.36 21.72
C PHE A 330 13.37 10.02 22.09
N ALA A 331 12.66 8.92 21.90
CA ALA A 331 13.12 7.59 22.30
C ALA A 331 13.64 6.73 21.13
N GLY A 332 13.30 7.04 19.88
CA GLY A 332 13.60 6.18 18.73
C GLY A 332 15.08 5.89 18.58
N ASN A 333 15.92 6.91 18.41
CA ASN A 333 17.36 6.74 18.28
C ASN A 333 18.04 6.24 19.57
N ALA A 334 17.54 6.60 20.73
CA ALA A 334 18.04 6.09 22.02
C ALA A 334 17.82 4.58 22.16
N LEU A 335 16.65 4.09 21.78
CA LEU A 335 16.31 2.65 21.77
C LEU A 335 17.17 1.86 20.77
N LEU A 336 17.43 2.43 19.60
CA LEU A 336 18.28 1.80 18.59
C LEU A 336 19.74 1.74 19.04
N ALA A 337 20.25 2.82 19.62
CA ALA A 337 21.61 2.87 20.19
C ALA A 337 21.77 1.89 21.35
N TRP A 338 20.78 1.81 22.25
CA TRP A 338 20.79 0.85 23.37
C TRP A 338 20.86 -0.61 22.90
N LYS A 339 20.20 -0.91 21.76
CA LYS A 339 20.24 -2.26 21.15
C LYS A 339 21.50 -2.51 20.32
N GLY A 340 22.40 -1.54 20.15
CA GLY A 340 23.62 -1.69 19.35
C GLY A 340 23.36 -1.91 17.85
N THR A 341 22.34 -1.28 17.28
CA THR A 341 22.01 -1.43 15.86
C THR A 341 22.98 -0.67 14.97
N HIS A 342 23.25 -1.21 13.77
CA HIS A 342 24.15 -0.58 12.78
C HIS A 342 23.53 0.61 12.05
N THR A 343 22.21 0.81 12.15
CA THR A 343 21.49 1.89 11.47
C THR A 343 20.59 2.62 12.46
N HIS A 344 20.57 3.94 12.36
CA HIS A 344 19.76 4.84 13.16
C HIS A 344 18.68 5.50 12.33
N LEU A 345 17.67 6.09 12.97
CA LEU A 345 16.73 7.00 12.32
C LEU A 345 17.47 8.26 11.86
N LEU A 346 16.79 9.06 11.05
CA LEU A 346 17.31 10.38 10.69
C LEU A 346 17.70 11.18 11.93
N ALA A 347 18.64 12.11 11.78
CA ALA A 347 19.01 13.05 12.83
C ALA A 347 17.77 13.79 13.35
N THR A 348 17.73 14.08 14.65
CA THR A 348 16.53 14.62 15.34
C THR A 348 15.86 15.79 14.62
N PRO A 349 16.57 16.81 14.08
CA PRO A 349 15.92 17.90 13.34
C PRO A 349 15.25 17.43 12.05
N CYS A 350 15.91 16.56 11.28
CA CYS A 350 15.37 15.98 10.05
C CYS A 350 14.18 15.06 10.34
N LEU A 351 14.26 14.27 11.42
CA LEU A 351 13.19 13.41 11.90
C LEU A 351 11.96 14.24 12.32
N ALA A 352 12.15 15.30 13.08
CA ALA A 352 11.07 16.21 13.47
C ALA A 352 10.37 16.81 12.23
N PHE A 353 11.15 17.31 11.29
CA PHE A 353 10.62 17.86 10.03
C PHE A 353 9.83 16.80 9.23
N TYR A 354 10.35 15.58 9.12
CA TYR A 354 9.66 14.49 8.46
C TYR A 354 8.34 14.11 9.16
N LEU A 355 8.32 14.10 10.49
CA LEU A 355 7.10 13.83 11.27
C LEU A 355 6.04 14.94 11.09
N ILE A 356 6.46 16.21 10.96
CA ILE A 356 5.55 17.32 10.62
C ILE A 356 4.92 17.07 9.24
N TYR A 357 5.73 16.71 8.23
CA TYR A 357 5.22 16.34 6.92
C TYR A 357 4.21 15.18 6.99
N LEU A 358 4.54 14.11 7.70
CA LEU A 358 3.63 12.96 7.84
C LEU A 358 2.34 13.31 8.61
N THR A 359 2.41 14.24 9.56
CA THR A 359 1.23 14.75 10.28
C THR A 359 0.27 15.46 9.33
N GLN A 360 0.79 16.28 8.43
CA GLN A 360 -0.01 16.88 7.37
C GLN A 360 -0.56 15.82 6.41
N ALA A 361 0.27 14.87 5.97
CA ALA A 361 -0.10 13.83 5.04
C ALA A 361 -1.25 12.96 5.59
N ILE A 362 -1.16 12.48 6.82
CA ILE A 362 -2.22 11.67 7.43
C ILE A 362 -3.53 12.45 7.56
N PHE A 363 -3.45 13.75 7.85
CA PHE A 363 -4.63 14.61 7.97
C PHE A 363 -5.41 14.69 6.66
N TYR A 364 -4.77 15.12 5.56
CA TYR A 364 -5.49 15.32 4.29
C TYR A 364 -5.91 14.00 3.63
N VAL A 365 -5.14 12.92 3.80
CA VAL A 365 -5.47 11.59 3.27
C VAL A 365 -6.81 11.08 3.80
N GLN A 366 -7.16 11.37 5.08
CA GLN A 366 -8.45 10.97 5.64
C GLN A 366 -9.62 11.71 4.97
N PHE A 367 -9.46 12.99 4.62
CA PHE A 367 -10.45 13.73 3.83
C PHE A 367 -10.59 13.18 2.41
N GLY A 368 -9.48 12.76 1.81
CA GLY A 368 -9.52 12.06 0.53
C GLY A 368 -10.33 10.76 0.59
N THR A 369 -10.14 9.97 1.63
CA THR A 369 -10.91 8.74 1.86
C THR A 369 -12.39 9.02 2.12
N LEU A 370 -12.71 10.11 2.83
CA LEU A 370 -14.09 10.54 3.03
C LEU A 370 -14.77 10.86 1.69
N ALA A 371 -14.09 11.52 0.76
CA ALA A 371 -14.63 11.81 -0.56
C ALA A 371 -14.85 10.54 -1.42
N PHE A 372 -14.04 9.48 -1.26
CA PHE A 372 -14.28 8.22 -1.94
C PHE A 372 -15.58 7.51 -1.52
N THR A 373 -16.15 7.84 -0.36
CA THR A 373 -17.47 7.32 0.03
C THR A 373 -18.61 7.86 -0.83
N GLU A 374 -18.37 8.87 -1.69
CA GLU A 374 -19.30 9.36 -2.72
C GLU A 374 -19.32 8.49 -4.00
N ASN A 375 -18.56 7.37 -4.02
CA ASN A 375 -18.40 6.47 -5.17
C ASN A 375 -17.82 7.15 -6.44
N VAL A 376 -17.05 8.22 -6.26
CA VAL A 376 -16.29 8.91 -7.31
C VAL A 376 -14.79 8.88 -7.00
N VAL A 377 -13.96 9.01 -8.03
CA VAL A 377 -12.49 9.09 -7.89
C VAL A 377 -12.04 10.49 -8.33
N PRO A 378 -12.26 11.54 -7.50
CA PRO A 378 -12.05 12.93 -7.93
C PRO A 378 -10.56 13.29 -7.98
N PHE A 379 -9.68 12.52 -7.31
CA PHE A 379 -8.29 12.90 -7.05
C PHE A 379 -7.26 12.28 -7.99
N PHE A 380 -7.66 11.53 -9.04
CA PHE A 380 -6.68 10.79 -9.85
C PHE A 380 -5.69 11.71 -10.57
N LYS A 381 -6.16 12.84 -11.15
CA LYS A 381 -5.27 13.84 -11.78
C LYS A 381 -4.40 14.54 -10.74
N ILE A 382 -4.99 14.92 -9.61
CA ILE A 382 -4.30 15.63 -8.53
C ILE A 382 -3.19 14.76 -7.97
N SER A 383 -3.47 13.48 -7.67
CA SER A 383 -2.45 12.54 -7.20
C SER A 383 -1.28 12.40 -8.17
N LEU A 384 -1.57 12.32 -9.49
CA LEU A 384 -0.52 12.23 -10.51
C LEU A 384 0.36 13.48 -10.52
N PHE A 385 -0.25 14.67 -10.60
CA PHE A 385 0.50 15.91 -10.65
C PHE A 385 1.25 16.19 -9.36
N THR A 386 0.67 15.84 -8.20
CA THR A 386 1.38 15.91 -6.92
C THR A 386 2.59 14.99 -6.90
N GLY A 387 2.41 13.72 -7.28
CA GLY A 387 3.50 12.75 -7.31
C GLY A 387 4.65 13.15 -8.25
N LEU A 388 4.32 13.58 -9.46
CA LEU A 388 5.31 14.08 -10.43
C LEU A 388 5.97 15.37 -9.93
N GLY A 389 5.20 16.28 -9.34
CA GLY A 389 5.71 17.52 -8.74
C GLY A 389 6.68 17.26 -7.59
N VAL A 390 6.36 16.31 -6.71
CA VAL A 390 7.26 15.89 -5.62
C VAL A 390 8.54 15.27 -6.18
N MET A 391 8.46 14.41 -7.20
CA MET A 391 9.63 13.83 -7.85
C MET A 391 10.52 14.91 -8.46
N ALA A 392 9.93 15.82 -9.23
CA ALA A 392 10.68 16.93 -9.87
C ALA A 392 11.31 17.86 -8.81
N CYS A 393 10.53 18.27 -7.81
CA CYS A 393 11.01 19.13 -6.72
C CYS A 393 12.13 18.43 -5.92
N SER A 394 12.00 17.13 -5.63
CA SER A 394 13.05 16.35 -4.95
C SER A 394 14.32 16.26 -5.78
N LEU A 395 14.22 16.03 -7.10
CA LEU A 395 15.39 15.98 -8.01
C LEU A 395 16.13 17.33 -8.10
N ILE A 396 15.41 18.45 -7.95
CA ILE A 396 16.01 19.79 -7.98
C ILE A 396 16.59 20.15 -6.61
N LEU A 397 15.84 19.95 -5.53
CA LEU A 397 16.23 20.41 -4.19
C LEU A 397 17.26 19.50 -3.52
N THR A 398 17.25 18.18 -3.79
CA THR A 398 18.19 17.27 -3.13
C THR A 398 19.67 17.55 -3.47
N PRO A 399 20.07 17.84 -4.73
CA PRO A 399 21.45 18.23 -5.01
C PRO A 399 21.87 19.54 -4.34
N LEU A 400 20.94 20.48 -4.11
CA LEU A 400 21.20 21.80 -3.53
C LEU A 400 21.26 21.79 -2.01
N LEU A 401 20.33 21.06 -1.37
CA LEU A 401 20.08 21.10 0.08
C LEU A 401 20.31 19.74 0.75
N GLY A 402 20.79 18.75 0.01
CA GLY A 402 20.99 17.40 0.54
C GLY A 402 19.69 16.79 1.05
N LEU A 403 19.74 16.14 2.22
CA LEU A 403 18.60 15.50 2.85
C LEU A 403 17.43 16.47 3.12
N TRP A 404 17.72 17.73 3.47
CA TRP A 404 16.69 18.74 3.70
C TRP A 404 15.85 19.00 2.44
N GLY A 405 16.48 19.02 1.27
CA GLY A 405 15.78 19.16 0.00
C GLY A 405 14.85 18.00 -0.30
N LEU A 406 15.29 16.77 0.00
CA LEU A 406 14.47 15.56 -0.14
C LEU A 406 13.23 15.58 0.77
N LEU A 407 13.39 16.06 2.01
CA LEU A 407 12.31 16.13 2.99
C LEU A 407 11.35 17.30 2.73
N ALA A 408 11.87 18.43 2.24
CA ALA A 408 11.08 19.63 1.98
C ALA A 408 10.18 19.50 0.74
N ALA A 409 10.63 18.78 -0.29
CA ALA A 409 9.91 18.65 -1.56
C ALA A 409 8.46 18.15 -1.40
N PRO A 410 8.18 17.03 -0.71
CA PRO A 410 6.81 16.57 -0.53
C PRO A 410 5.99 17.56 0.31
N LEU A 411 6.54 18.14 1.38
CA LEU A 411 5.84 19.10 2.22
C LEU A 411 5.41 20.33 1.40
N ILE A 412 6.32 20.91 0.59
CA ILE A 412 6.05 22.09 -0.24
C ILE A 412 4.96 21.78 -1.27
N VAL A 413 5.16 20.75 -2.07
CA VAL A 413 4.23 20.42 -3.18
C VAL A 413 2.85 20.04 -2.66
N GLU A 414 2.78 19.22 -1.61
CA GLU A 414 1.50 18.81 -1.05
C GLU A 414 0.76 19.96 -0.37
N THR A 415 1.47 20.85 0.34
CA THR A 415 0.86 22.03 0.98
C THR A 415 0.28 22.97 -0.05
N ILE A 416 1.03 23.25 -1.12
CA ILE A 416 0.60 24.23 -2.13
C ILE A 416 -0.54 23.68 -2.99
N TYR A 417 -0.55 22.39 -3.29
CA TYR A 417 -1.43 21.84 -4.31
C TYR A 417 -2.45 20.83 -3.77
N SER A 418 -2.02 19.67 -3.23
CA SER A 418 -2.94 18.55 -3.00
C SER A 418 -3.66 18.62 -1.66
N SER A 419 -3.00 19.05 -0.58
CA SER A 419 -3.59 19.04 0.76
C SER A 419 -4.79 19.97 0.84
N TRP A 420 -4.63 21.20 0.37
CA TRP A 420 -5.68 22.20 0.39
C TRP A 420 -6.90 21.78 -0.43
N PHE A 421 -6.66 21.28 -1.65
CA PHE A 421 -7.74 20.83 -2.53
C PHE A 421 -8.49 19.64 -1.94
N THR A 422 -7.76 18.66 -1.38
CA THR A 422 -8.36 17.44 -0.82
C THR A 422 -9.19 17.76 0.42
N VAL A 423 -8.70 18.62 1.31
CA VAL A 423 -9.42 19.05 2.51
C VAL A 423 -10.67 19.84 2.12
N ARG A 424 -10.54 20.82 1.19
CA ARG A 424 -11.69 21.59 0.69
C ARG A 424 -12.75 20.68 0.08
N ARG A 425 -12.37 19.71 -0.74
CA ARG A 425 -13.32 18.77 -1.35
C ARG A 425 -14.01 17.89 -0.29
N GLY A 426 -13.29 17.45 0.73
CA GLY A 426 -13.85 16.71 1.85
C GLY A 426 -14.85 17.53 2.67
N PHE A 427 -14.60 18.83 2.85
CA PHE A 427 -15.55 19.74 3.51
C PHE A 427 -16.80 20.03 2.68
N GLN A 428 -16.70 20.06 1.35
CA GLN A 428 -17.87 20.23 0.47
C GLN A 428 -18.88 19.07 0.57
N GLY A 429 -18.43 17.89 0.96
CA GLY A 429 -19.26 16.69 1.11
C GLY A 429 -19.90 16.52 2.49
N GLN A 430 -19.83 17.54 3.40
CA GLN A 430 -20.38 17.49 4.75
C GLN A 430 -21.03 18.83 5.16
N PRO A 431 -22.03 18.84 6.08
CA PRO A 431 -22.79 20.02 6.43
C PRO A 431 -22.12 20.92 7.48
N LEU A 432 -21.00 20.49 8.11
CA LEU A 432 -20.36 21.23 9.19
C LEU A 432 -19.43 22.32 8.66
N THR A 433 -19.50 23.50 9.28
CA THR A 433 -18.43 24.52 9.12
C THR A 433 -17.14 24.07 9.78
N PRO A 434 -15.96 24.58 9.37
CA PRO A 434 -14.69 24.23 10.01
C PRO A 434 -14.68 24.39 11.53
N ARG A 435 -15.32 25.44 12.05
CA ARG A 435 -15.45 25.69 13.50
C ARG A 435 -16.30 24.60 14.18
N GLN A 436 -17.45 24.27 13.62
CA GLN A 436 -18.32 23.20 14.14
C GLN A 436 -17.62 21.85 14.07
N PHE A 437 -16.85 21.59 13.01
CA PHE A 437 -16.07 20.37 12.86
C PHE A 437 -15.05 20.20 13.99
N VAL A 438 -14.30 21.26 14.33
CA VAL A 438 -13.34 21.24 15.45
C VAL A 438 -14.07 21.05 16.80
N LEU A 439 -15.21 21.71 17.00
CA LEU A 439 -16.03 21.52 18.21
C LEU A 439 -16.54 20.08 18.32
N ALA A 440 -17.04 19.51 17.24
CA ALA A 440 -17.50 18.12 17.18
C ALA A 440 -16.36 17.13 17.46
N ALA A 441 -15.13 17.41 17.00
CA ALA A 441 -13.94 16.62 17.29
C ALA A 441 -13.61 16.56 18.77
N ILE A 442 -13.79 17.69 19.50
CA ILE A 442 -13.47 17.83 20.92
C ILE A 442 -14.62 17.35 21.82
N ARG A 443 -15.83 17.84 21.57
CA ARG A 443 -16.99 17.62 22.46
C ARG A 443 -17.80 16.37 22.11
N GLY A 444 -17.71 15.88 20.88
CA GLY A 444 -18.45 14.71 20.41
C GLY A 444 -19.93 14.99 20.04
N HIS A 445 -20.34 16.23 20.09
CA HIS A 445 -21.64 16.75 19.62
C HIS A 445 -21.44 18.17 19.13
N ILE A 446 -22.41 18.70 18.39
CA ILE A 446 -22.42 20.07 17.88
C ILE A 446 -23.07 20.97 18.90
#